data_c56e5b7c38c81855a5655e4df55a47cd
#
_entry.id   c56e5b7c38c81855a5655e4df55a47cd
#
_cell.length_a   1.000
_cell.length_b   1.000
_cell.length_c   1.000
_cell.angle_alpha   90.00
_cell.angle_beta   90.00
_cell.angle_gamma   90.00
#
_symmetry.space_group_name_H-M   'P 1'
#
loop_
_entity.id
_entity.type
_entity.pdbx_description
1 polymer ?
#
loop_
_entity_poly.entity_id
_entity_poly.type
_entity_poly.pdbx_seq_one_letter_code
_entity_poly.pdbx_strand_id
1 'polypeptide(L)'
;VGAGERSANRSGSEGAKKGKLPYLRKDASDRKGQPKSATTIMLQTNRRGRGRMTSFEQAKEVLKRCFGHDGFRPEQEMAIKAIMGKRDVLAVMSTGAGKSLIYQVPAVALGGTSIVVSPLVSLMSDQVGKLLDLGLHPAFLNNTLSLRAQETVRNRIKNGEFQILYVAPERLSNPAFLSAIENLAIPLVAVD
;
A
#
# COMPACT_ATOMS: atom_id res chain seq x y z
N VAL A 1 57.03 -38.51 2.34
CA VAL A 1 55.83 -39.30 2.03
C VAL A 1 54.70 -38.72 2.89
N GLY A 2 53.70 -38.05 2.36
CA GLY A 2 52.58 -37.49 3.13
C GLY A 2 51.82 -36.48 2.27
N ALA A 3 50.86 -36.96 1.46
CA ALA A 3 50.00 -36.13 0.68
C ALA A 3 49.00 -35.37 1.57
N GLY A 4 48.91 -34.04 1.40
CA GLY A 4 47.90 -33.19 2.03
C GLY A 4 46.79 -32.88 1.05
N GLU A 5 45.60 -33.38 1.29
CA GLU A 5 44.37 -33.07 0.54
C GLU A 5 43.90 -31.66 0.86
N ARG A 6 43.71 -30.84 -0.18
CA ARG A 6 43.08 -29.51 -0.11
C ARG A 6 41.57 -29.67 -0.27
N SER A 7 40.85 -29.50 0.81
CA SER A 7 39.41 -29.35 0.82
C SER A 7 39.00 -27.99 0.24
N ALA A 8 38.37 -27.98 -0.91
CA ALA A 8 37.82 -26.81 -1.52
C ALA A 8 36.46 -26.48 -0.90
N ASN A 9 36.42 -25.40 -0.13
CA ASN A 9 35.19 -24.85 0.43
C ASN A 9 34.44 -24.08 -0.69
N ARG A 10 33.38 -24.65 -1.23
CA ARG A 10 32.46 -23.99 -2.15
C ARG A 10 31.46 -23.18 -1.32
N SER A 11 31.69 -21.90 -1.17
CA SER A 11 30.67 -20.95 -0.73
C SER A 11 29.59 -20.83 -1.79
N GLY A 12 28.45 -21.43 -1.55
CA GLY A 12 27.25 -21.26 -2.35
C GLY A 12 26.71 -19.85 -2.15
N SER A 13 26.83 -19.00 -3.16
CA SER A 13 26.10 -17.74 -3.25
C SER A 13 24.63 -18.06 -3.50
N GLU A 14 23.79 -17.99 -2.47
CA GLU A 14 22.33 -17.96 -2.66
C GLU A 14 21.96 -16.71 -3.42
N GLY A 15 21.69 -16.89 -4.71
CA GLY A 15 21.15 -15.86 -5.59
C GLY A 15 19.75 -15.46 -5.11
N ALA A 16 19.63 -14.29 -4.53
CA ALA A 16 18.35 -13.69 -4.25
C ALA A 16 17.49 -13.67 -5.52
N LYS A 17 16.42 -14.48 -5.53
CA LYS A 17 15.43 -14.51 -6.60
C LYS A 17 14.86 -13.10 -6.75
N LYS A 18 15.21 -12.39 -7.82
CA LYS A 18 14.60 -11.12 -8.23
C LYS A 18 13.12 -11.37 -8.57
N GLY A 19 12.26 -11.38 -7.56
CA GLY A 19 10.82 -11.47 -7.72
C GLY A 19 10.32 -10.27 -8.52
N LYS A 20 9.64 -10.50 -9.64
CA LYS A 20 8.95 -9.43 -10.37
C LYS A 20 7.88 -8.85 -9.46
N LEU A 21 7.98 -7.56 -9.16
CA LEU A 21 7.01 -6.85 -8.35
C LEU A 21 5.63 -6.87 -9.05
N PRO A 22 4.58 -7.42 -8.44
CA PRO A 22 3.31 -7.68 -9.12
C PRO A 22 2.62 -6.40 -9.61
N TYR A 23 2.84 -5.26 -8.95
CA TYR A 23 2.26 -3.97 -9.34
C TYR A 23 3.04 -3.25 -10.47
N LEU A 24 4.16 -3.79 -10.96
CA LEU A 24 4.90 -3.26 -12.12
C LEU A 24 4.43 -3.85 -13.47
N ARG A 25 3.51 -4.81 -13.48
CA ARG A 25 2.95 -5.36 -14.71
C ARG A 25 2.00 -4.37 -15.36
N LYS A 26 2.14 -4.18 -16.68
CA LYS A 26 1.32 -3.25 -17.46
C LYS A 26 -0.12 -3.71 -17.68
N ASP A 27 -0.40 -5.02 -17.64
CA ASP A 27 -1.69 -5.57 -18.03
C ASP A 27 -2.20 -6.63 -17.05
N ALA A 28 -3.49 -6.59 -16.79
CA ALA A 28 -4.20 -7.60 -16.00
C ALA A 28 -4.33 -8.95 -16.74
N SER A 29 -3.94 -9.02 -18.01
CA SER A 29 -4.08 -10.20 -18.86
C SER A 29 -3.08 -11.33 -18.59
N ASP A 30 -1.99 -11.06 -17.86
CA ASP A 30 -0.94 -12.06 -17.58
C ASP A 30 -1.21 -12.92 -16.32
N ARG A 31 -2.37 -12.81 -15.72
CA ARG A 31 -2.77 -13.63 -14.56
C ARG A 31 -3.36 -14.96 -15.02
N LYS A 32 -2.52 -15.96 -15.29
CA LYS A 32 -2.95 -17.36 -15.27
C LYS A 32 -3.19 -17.77 -13.82
N GLY A 33 -4.46 -17.88 -13.44
CA GLY A 33 -4.90 -18.26 -12.10
C GLY A 33 -5.74 -17.18 -11.42
N GLN A 34 -6.85 -16.77 -12.06
CA GLN A 34 -7.83 -15.89 -11.40
C GLN A 34 -8.70 -16.71 -10.44
N PRO A 35 -8.92 -16.26 -9.18
CA PRO A 35 -10.14 -16.62 -8.47
C PRO A 35 -11.33 -15.99 -9.22
N LYS A 36 -12.34 -16.82 -9.50
CA LYS A 36 -13.59 -16.40 -10.16
C LYS A 36 -14.32 -15.44 -9.23
N SER A 37 -14.20 -14.15 -9.49
CA SER A 37 -14.93 -12.96 -9.06
C SER A 37 -13.97 -11.82 -8.68
N ALA A 38 -13.28 -11.23 -9.66
CA ALA A 38 -12.70 -9.92 -9.50
C ALA A 38 -13.82 -8.89 -9.70
N THR A 39 -14.43 -8.43 -8.61
CA THR A 39 -15.32 -7.27 -8.66
C THR A 39 -14.46 -6.03 -8.83
N THR A 40 -14.41 -5.50 -10.05
CA THR A 40 -13.82 -4.20 -10.33
C THR A 40 -14.65 -3.14 -9.60
N ILE A 41 -14.12 -2.60 -8.50
CA ILE A 41 -14.76 -1.51 -7.77
C ILE A 41 -14.42 -0.22 -8.51
N MET A 42 -15.24 0.14 -9.52
CA MET A 42 -15.32 1.51 -9.99
C MET A 42 -16.09 2.31 -8.96
N LEU A 43 -15.40 3.14 -8.18
CA LEU A 43 -16.02 4.21 -7.42
C LEU A 43 -16.40 5.33 -8.38
N GLN A 44 -17.44 5.10 -9.20
CA GLN A 44 -18.15 6.20 -9.85
C GLN A 44 -18.98 6.91 -8.79
N THR A 45 -18.65 8.17 -8.53
CA THR A 45 -19.53 9.08 -7.79
C THR A 45 -20.79 9.30 -8.61
N ASN A 46 -21.77 8.41 -8.45
CA ASN A 46 -23.09 8.58 -9.09
C ASN A 46 -23.84 9.68 -8.35
N ARG A 47 -23.83 10.88 -8.93
CA ARG A 47 -24.61 12.05 -8.48
C ARG A 47 -26.10 11.87 -8.81
N ARG A 48 -26.77 10.85 -8.28
CA ARG A 48 -28.26 10.82 -8.28
C ARG A 48 -28.79 10.00 -7.11
N GLY A 49 -29.31 10.68 -6.08
CA GLY A 49 -30.51 10.23 -5.38
C GLY A 49 -30.36 9.13 -4.33
N ARG A 50 -29.24 9.03 -3.56
CA ARG A 50 -29.25 8.34 -2.26
C ARG A 50 -28.74 9.30 -1.19
N GLY A 51 -29.35 9.26 -0.01
CA GLY A 51 -28.96 10.08 1.13
C GLY A 51 -27.43 10.12 1.27
N ARG A 52 -26.88 11.31 1.50
CA ARG A 52 -25.43 11.53 1.55
C ARG A 52 -24.88 10.74 2.72
N MET A 53 -24.23 9.58 2.44
CA MET A 53 -23.55 8.80 3.47
C MET A 53 -22.56 9.71 4.20
N THR A 54 -22.49 9.62 5.52
CA THR A 54 -21.46 10.32 6.28
C THR A 54 -20.09 9.76 5.87
N SER A 55 -19.05 10.57 6.01
CA SER A 55 -17.69 10.12 5.70
C SER A 55 -17.30 8.86 6.49
N PHE A 56 -17.80 8.72 7.72
CA PHE A 56 -17.56 7.53 8.53
C PHE A 56 -18.33 6.29 8.04
N GLU A 57 -19.54 6.44 7.52
CA GLU A 57 -20.27 5.32 6.91
C GLU A 57 -19.55 4.78 5.66
N GLN A 58 -18.91 5.64 4.89
CA GLN A 58 -18.02 5.21 3.79
C GLN A 58 -16.86 4.35 4.28
N ALA A 59 -16.24 4.71 5.40
CA ALA A 59 -15.18 3.90 6.00
C ALA A 59 -15.68 2.52 6.46
N LYS A 60 -16.88 2.43 7.04
CA LYS A 60 -17.50 1.14 7.41
C LYS A 60 -17.78 0.26 6.18
N GLU A 61 -18.26 0.86 5.10
CA GLU A 61 -18.50 0.12 3.85
C GLU A 61 -17.18 -0.42 3.28
N VAL A 62 -16.12 0.38 3.25
CA VAL A 62 -14.78 -0.04 2.82
C VAL A 62 -14.26 -1.17 3.72
N LEU A 63 -14.41 -1.05 5.05
CA LEU A 63 -14.00 -2.09 5.99
C LEU A 63 -14.66 -3.43 5.65
N LYS A 64 -15.97 -3.42 5.45
CA LYS A 64 -16.74 -4.64 5.15
C LYS A 64 -16.40 -5.20 3.78
N ARG A 65 -16.38 -4.38 2.74
CA ARG A 65 -16.22 -4.83 1.35
C ARG A 65 -14.80 -5.19 0.98
N CYS A 66 -13.81 -4.42 1.45
CA CYS A 66 -12.42 -4.60 1.07
C CYS A 66 -11.64 -5.44 2.08
N PHE A 67 -11.94 -5.29 3.37
CA PHE A 67 -11.17 -5.95 4.44
C PHE A 67 -11.90 -7.11 5.11
N GLY A 68 -13.19 -7.33 4.80
CA GLY A 68 -13.96 -8.47 5.29
C GLY A 68 -14.33 -8.42 6.77
N HIS A 69 -14.34 -7.22 7.38
CA HIS A 69 -14.70 -7.04 8.78
C HIS A 69 -16.05 -6.35 8.92
N ASP A 70 -16.89 -6.81 9.85
CA ASP A 70 -18.22 -6.23 10.07
C ASP A 70 -18.19 -4.96 10.93
N GLY A 71 -17.12 -4.69 11.67
CA GLY A 71 -17.00 -3.52 12.53
C GLY A 71 -15.56 -3.23 12.96
N PHE A 72 -15.34 -2.00 13.40
CA PHE A 72 -14.07 -1.57 13.99
C PHE A 72 -14.01 -1.95 15.47
N ARG A 73 -12.80 -2.14 15.99
CA ARG A 73 -12.56 -2.12 17.43
C ARG A 73 -12.77 -0.70 17.97
N PRO A 74 -13.13 -0.50 19.25
CA PRO A 74 -13.42 0.85 19.79
C PRO A 74 -12.32 1.87 19.52
N GLU A 75 -11.06 1.49 19.72
CA GLU A 75 -9.91 2.37 19.51
C GLU A 75 -9.70 2.71 18.03
N GLN A 76 -9.92 1.75 17.14
CA GLN A 76 -9.88 1.97 15.68
C GLN A 76 -11.00 2.91 15.25
N GLU A 77 -12.21 2.69 15.75
CA GLU A 77 -13.39 3.49 15.40
C GLU A 77 -13.18 4.97 15.78
N MET A 78 -12.67 5.22 16.98
CA MET A 78 -12.39 6.58 17.46
C MET A 78 -11.36 7.28 16.55
N ALA A 79 -10.26 6.60 16.22
CA ALA A 79 -9.22 7.15 15.35
C ALA A 79 -9.74 7.40 13.92
N ILE A 80 -10.46 6.43 13.34
CA ILE A 80 -11.00 6.54 11.98
C ILE A 80 -12.05 7.65 11.88
N LYS A 81 -12.94 7.80 12.87
CA LYS A 81 -13.87 8.94 12.92
C LYS A 81 -13.15 10.27 12.90
N ALA A 82 -12.04 10.39 13.62
CA ALA A 82 -11.25 11.62 13.64
C ALA A 82 -10.60 11.88 12.27
N ILE A 83 -9.98 10.88 11.65
CA ILE A 83 -9.36 10.99 10.31
C ILE A 83 -10.41 11.37 9.26
N MET A 84 -11.54 10.67 9.24
CA MET A 84 -12.63 10.96 8.30
C MET A 84 -13.24 12.34 8.52
N GLY A 85 -13.15 12.87 9.74
CA GLY A 85 -13.48 14.26 10.11
C GLY A 85 -12.36 15.25 9.82
N LYS A 86 -11.31 14.87 9.08
CA LYS A 86 -10.15 15.70 8.70
C LYS A 86 -9.37 16.26 9.91
N ARG A 87 -9.27 15.47 10.98
CA ARG A 87 -8.45 15.80 12.16
C ARG A 87 -7.18 14.96 12.15
N ASP A 88 -6.09 15.54 12.62
CA ASP A 88 -4.85 14.82 12.87
C ASP A 88 -5.03 13.84 14.03
N VAL A 89 -4.38 12.69 13.95
CA VAL A 89 -4.52 11.59 14.93
C VAL A 89 -3.15 11.05 15.29
N LEU A 90 -2.88 10.93 16.58
CA LEU A 90 -1.80 10.10 17.12
C LEU A 90 -2.44 8.86 17.76
N ALA A 91 -2.22 7.69 17.16
CA ALA A 91 -2.75 6.42 17.66
C ALA A 91 -1.63 5.60 18.32
N VAL A 92 -1.71 5.43 19.63
CA VAL A 92 -0.80 4.58 20.39
C VAL A 92 -1.53 3.29 20.77
N MET A 93 -1.12 2.16 20.17
CA MET A 93 -1.78 0.88 20.34
C MET A 93 -0.76 -0.25 20.43
N SER A 94 -1.11 -1.34 21.08
CA SER A 94 -0.30 -2.54 21.17
C SER A 94 -0.05 -3.19 19.81
N THR A 95 1.01 -3.99 19.70
CA THR A 95 1.27 -4.81 18.51
C THR A 95 0.12 -5.81 18.31
N GLY A 96 -0.33 -5.99 17.06
CA GLY A 96 -1.46 -6.88 16.76
C GLY A 96 -2.85 -6.26 16.99
N ALA A 97 -2.97 -5.04 17.49
CA ALA A 97 -4.26 -4.35 17.68
C ALA A 97 -4.92 -3.88 16.38
N GLY A 98 -4.31 -4.14 15.22
CA GLY A 98 -4.87 -3.75 13.91
C GLY A 98 -4.65 -2.29 13.56
N LYS A 99 -3.50 -1.70 13.95
CA LYS A 99 -3.11 -0.31 13.64
C LYS A 99 -3.22 0.02 12.16
N SER A 100 -2.81 -0.90 11.28
CA SER A 100 -2.79 -0.65 9.83
C SER A 100 -4.17 -0.31 9.26
N LEU A 101 -5.25 -0.87 9.81
CA LEU A 101 -6.62 -0.54 9.39
C LEU A 101 -6.98 0.93 9.64
N ILE A 102 -6.36 1.56 10.64
CA ILE A 102 -6.64 2.95 11.00
C ILE A 102 -6.30 3.92 9.87
N TYR A 103 -5.27 3.62 9.08
CA TYR A 103 -4.91 4.43 7.91
C TYR A 103 -5.32 3.80 6.58
N GLN A 104 -5.33 2.46 6.47
CA GLN A 104 -5.67 1.78 5.21
C GLN A 104 -7.13 1.98 4.81
N VAL A 105 -8.06 1.85 5.77
CA VAL A 105 -9.49 2.04 5.49
C VAL A 105 -9.81 3.49 5.08
N PRO A 106 -9.38 4.52 5.83
CA PRO A 106 -9.55 5.91 5.38
C PRO A 106 -8.85 6.21 4.05
N ALA A 107 -7.66 5.67 3.80
CA ALA A 107 -6.94 5.86 2.54
C ALA A 107 -7.77 5.43 1.32
N VAL A 108 -8.50 4.31 1.44
CA VAL A 108 -9.40 3.83 0.39
C VAL A 108 -10.70 4.63 0.35
N ALA A 109 -11.28 4.96 1.51
CA ALA A 109 -12.57 5.65 1.62
C ALA A 109 -12.52 7.11 1.15
N LEU A 110 -11.40 7.81 1.37
CA LEU A 110 -11.23 9.21 0.98
C LEU A 110 -10.97 9.37 -0.52
N GLY A 111 -10.51 8.33 -1.21
CA GLY A 111 -10.09 8.39 -2.61
C GLY A 111 -8.76 9.14 -2.80
N GLY A 112 -8.29 9.23 -4.05
CA GLY A 112 -6.96 9.80 -4.35
C GLY A 112 -5.82 8.87 -3.95
N THR A 113 -4.62 9.43 -3.74
CA THR A 113 -3.41 8.68 -3.35
C THR A 113 -2.99 9.05 -1.93
N SER A 114 -3.16 8.14 -0.98
CA SER A 114 -2.66 8.33 0.40
C SER A 114 -1.21 7.87 0.51
N ILE A 115 -0.41 8.60 1.31
CA ILE A 115 1.01 8.29 1.52
C ILE A 115 1.18 7.67 2.90
N VAL A 116 1.91 6.55 2.96
CA VAL A 116 2.31 5.90 4.20
C VAL A 116 3.84 5.92 4.29
N VAL A 117 4.36 6.63 5.26
CA VAL A 117 5.80 6.72 5.52
C VAL A 117 6.19 5.63 6.50
N SER A 118 7.08 4.74 6.10
CA SER A 118 7.60 3.67 6.97
C SER A 118 9.08 3.43 6.73
N PRO A 119 9.92 3.27 7.78
CA PRO A 119 11.34 2.98 7.62
C PRO A 119 11.63 1.51 7.29
N LEU A 120 10.65 0.62 7.45
CA LEU A 120 10.84 -0.83 7.34
C LEU A 120 10.43 -1.36 5.97
N VAL A 121 11.42 -1.58 5.11
CA VAL A 121 11.20 -2.07 3.72
C VAL A 121 10.48 -3.41 3.66
N SER A 122 10.81 -4.35 4.54
CA SER A 122 10.12 -5.64 4.62
C SER A 122 8.64 -5.48 4.95
N LEU A 123 8.32 -4.61 5.91
CA LEU A 123 6.94 -4.31 6.27
C LEU A 123 6.16 -3.71 5.10
N MET A 124 6.76 -2.77 4.36
CA MET A 124 6.11 -2.20 3.16
C MET A 124 5.75 -3.28 2.14
N SER A 125 6.68 -4.20 1.86
CA SER A 125 6.45 -5.31 0.91
C SER A 125 5.30 -6.20 1.35
N ASP A 126 5.26 -6.57 2.64
CA ASP A 126 4.21 -7.40 3.20
C ASP A 126 2.85 -6.71 3.19
N GLN A 127 2.79 -5.41 3.54
CA GLN A 127 1.55 -4.63 3.49
C GLN A 127 1.04 -4.50 2.06
N VAL A 128 1.91 -4.19 1.10
CA VAL A 128 1.55 -4.11 -0.31
C VAL A 128 1.04 -5.46 -0.84
N GLY A 129 1.70 -6.57 -0.48
CA GLY A 129 1.24 -7.92 -0.84
C GLY A 129 -0.19 -8.18 -0.36
N LYS A 130 -0.47 -7.96 0.93
CA LYS A 130 -1.80 -8.14 1.52
C LYS A 130 -2.87 -7.26 0.86
N LEU A 131 -2.56 -6.00 0.57
CA LEU A 131 -3.51 -5.09 -0.07
C LEU A 131 -3.79 -5.48 -1.52
N LEU A 132 -2.80 -6.01 -2.25
CA LEU A 132 -3.00 -6.55 -3.60
C LEU A 132 -3.91 -7.77 -3.60
N ASP A 133 -3.77 -8.66 -2.59
CA ASP A 133 -4.64 -9.83 -2.44
C ASP A 133 -6.10 -9.44 -2.17
N LEU A 134 -6.33 -8.28 -1.55
CA LEU A 134 -7.65 -7.67 -1.35
C LEU A 134 -8.18 -6.94 -2.59
N GLY A 135 -7.44 -6.94 -3.71
CA GLY A 135 -7.84 -6.26 -4.96
C GLY A 135 -7.66 -4.74 -4.93
N LEU A 136 -6.93 -4.20 -3.96
CA LEU A 136 -6.59 -2.79 -3.87
C LEU A 136 -5.37 -2.46 -4.74
N HIS A 137 -5.12 -1.17 -4.96
CA HIS A 137 -4.02 -0.67 -5.78
C HIS A 137 -2.93 0.03 -4.92
N PRO A 138 -2.16 -0.72 -4.13
CA PRO A 138 -1.02 -0.18 -3.41
C PRO A 138 0.25 -0.19 -4.26
N ALA A 139 1.23 0.61 -3.85
CA ALA A 139 2.61 0.48 -4.30
C ALA A 139 3.58 0.80 -3.16
N PHE A 140 4.85 0.45 -3.32
CA PHE A 140 5.90 1.00 -2.49
C PHE A 140 7.04 1.57 -3.36
N LEU A 141 7.71 2.57 -2.83
CA LEU A 141 8.89 3.19 -3.44
C LEU A 141 10.01 3.31 -2.41
N ASN A 142 11.07 2.53 -2.62
CA ASN A 142 12.26 2.53 -1.77
C ASN A 142 13.54 2.43 -2.61
N ASN A 143 14.70 2.39 -1.95
CA ASN A 143 16.00 2.36 -2.62
C ASN A 143 16.41 0.96 -3.09
N THR A 144 15.69 -0.11 -2.74
CA THR A 144 16.00 -1.47 -3.20
C THR A 144 15.52 -1.74 -4.63
N LEU A 145 14.61 -0.89 -5.14
CA LEU A 145 14.14 -0.98 -6.53
C LEU A 145 15.22 -0.54 -7.50
N SER A 146 15.34 -1.23 -8.65
CA SER A 146 16.18 -0.77 -9.75
C SER A 146 15.72 0.62 -10.26
N LEU A 147 16.61 1.41 -10.83
CA LEU A 147 16.29 2.74 -11.37
C LEU A 147 15.11 2.68 -12.35
N ARG A 148 15.10 1.69 -13.25
CA ARG A 148 14.00 1.49 -14.21
C ARG A 148 12.66 1.17 -13.51
N ALA A 149 12.68 0.37 -12.45
CA ALA A 149 11.49 0.08 -11.67
C ALA A 149 10.99 1.33 -10.93
N GLN A 150 11.90 2.11 -10.34
CA GLN A 150 11.55 3.39 -9.70
C GLN A 150 10.92 4.37 -10.69
N GLU A 151 11.45 4.48 -11.89
CA GLU A 151 10.90 5.34 -12.94
C GLU A 151 9.50 4.89 -13.36
N THR A 152 9.31 3.58 -13.56
CA THR A 152 7.99 3.02 -13.88
C THR A 152 6.97 3.34 -12.78
N VAL A 153 7.35 3.15 -11.50
CA VAL A 153 6.47 3.48 -10.37
C VAL A 153 6.17 4.98 -10.32
N ARG A 154 7.17 5.84 -10.49
CA ARG A 154 6.98 7.30 -10.52
C ARG A 154 6.00 7.75 -11.62
N ASN A 155 6.11 7.20 -12.81
CA ASN A 155 5.19 7.54 -13.90
C ASN A 155 3.76 7.13 -13.58
N ARG A 156 3.55 5.98 -12.95
CA ARG A 156 2.24 5.52 -12.49
C ARG A 156 1.71 6.33 -11.31
N ILE A 157 2.61 6.80 -10.41
CA ILE A 157 2.26 7.76 -9.36
C ILE A 157 1.70 9.04 -9.97
N LYS A 158 2.39 9.65 -10.94
CA LYS A 158 1.92 10.87 -11.63
C LYS A 158 0.52 10.72 -12.23
N ASN A 159 0.18 9.52 -12.67
CA ASN A 159 -1.13 9.20 -13.22
C ASN A 159 -2.22 8.92 -12.15
N GLY A 160 -1.87 8.96 -10.86
CA GLY A 160 -2.81 8.66 -9.77
C GLY A 160 -3.30 7.22 -9.75
N GLU A 161 -2.50 6.25 -10.24
CA GLU A 161 -2.92 4.85 -10.36
C GLU A 161 -2.95 4.10 -9.01
N PHE A 162 -2.42 4.69 -7.94
CA PHE A 162 -2.31 4.03 -6.65
C PHE A 162 -3.20 4.68 -5.60
N GLN A 163 -3.90 3.86 -4.81
CA GLN A 163 -4.70 4.31 -3.67
C GLN A 163 -3.84 4.54 -2.43
N ILE A 164 -2.83 3.69 -2.22
CA ILE A 164 -1.92 3.76 -1.08
C ILE A 164 -0.48 3.61 -1.58
N LEU A 165 0.35 4.59 -1.23
CA LEU A 165 1.76 4.61 -1.60
C LEU A 165 2.64 4.55 -0.35
N TYR A 166 3.31 3.43 -0.14
CA TYR A 166 4.31 3.28 0.91
C TYR A 166 5.65 3.86 0.47
N VAL A 167 6.24 4.70 1.29
CA VAL A 167 7.52 5.35 0.99
C VAL A 167 8.47 5.28 2.18
N ALA A 168 9.75 5.12 1.90
CA ALA A 168 10.78 5.28 2.92
C ALA A 168 10.97 6.78 3.24
N PRO A 169 11.30 7.14 4.52
CA PRO A 169 11.39 8.54 4.96
C PRO A 169 12.30 9.40 4.08
N GLU A 170 13.42 8.86 3.62
CA GLU A 170 14.38 9.57 2.76
C GLU A 170 13.81 9.98 1.39
N ARG A 171 12.68 9.39 0.98
CA ARG A 171 12.00 9.78 -0.26
C ARG A 171 11.31 11.13 -0.17
N LEU A 172 10.96 11.56 1.03
CA LEU A 172 10.33 12.87 1.25
C LEU A 172 11.28 14.04 0.94
N SER A 173 12.60 13.78 0.86
CA SER A 173 13.60 14.78 0.44
C SER A 173 14.02 14.60 -1.01
N ASN A 174 13.46 13.67 -1.76
CA ASN A 174 13.86 13.38 -3.14
C ASN A 174 13.06 14.23 -4.14
N PRO A 175 13.70 15.14 -4.91
CA PRO A 175 12.98 16.03 -5.84
C PRO A 175 12.16 15.29 -6.90
N ALA A 176 12.67 14.17 -7.41
CA ALA A 176 11.94 13.39 -8.42
C ALA A 176 10.67 12.72 -7.85
N PHE A 177 10.67 12.37 -6.56
CA PHE A 177 9.48 11.88 -5.86
C PHE A 177 8.49 13.02 -5.62
N LEU A 178 8.95 14.15 -5.09
CA LEU A 178 8.09 15.32 -4.83
C LEU A 178 7.40 15.79 -6.11
N SER A 179 8.14 15.92 -7.22
CA SER A 179 7.55 16.24 -8.53
C SER A 179 6.54 15.18 -9.02
N ALA A 180 6.67 13.92 -8.62
CA ALA A 180 5.71 12.89 -9.01
C ALA A 180 4.38 12.99 -8.28
N ILE A 181 4.36 13.54 -7.07
CA ILE A 181 3.15 13.67 -6.23
C ILE A 181 2.53 15.07 -6.25
N GLU A 182 3.22 16.07 -6.82
CA GLU A 182 2.87 17.49 -6.76
C GLU A 182 1.41 17.78 -7.18
N ASN A 183 0.92 17.09 -8.21
CA ASN A 183 -0.42 17.30 -8.76
C ASN A 183 -1.45 16.26 -8.30
N LEU A 184 -1.13 15.44 -7.31
CA LEU A 184 -2.05 14.43 -6.80
C LEU A 184 -2.92 14.98 -5.67
N ALA A 185 -4.16 14.50 -5.63
CA ALA A 185 -4.99 14.64 -4.45
C ALA A 185 -4.45 13.68 -3.36
N ILE A 186 -3.83 14.21 -2.32
CA ILE A 186 -3.29 13.45 -1.19
C ILE A 186 -4.17 13.70 0.03
N PRO A 187 -5.21 12.87 0.25
CA PRO A 187 -6.17 13.08 1.34
C PRO A 187 -5.63 12.71 2.71
N LEU A 188 -4.61 11.84 2.78
CA LEU A 188 -4.06 11.33 4.02
C LEU A 188 -2.55 11.08 3.90
N VAL A 189 -1.82 11.46 4.93
CA VAL A 189 -0.43 11.04 5.17
C VAL A 189 -0.39 10.32 6.51
N ALA A 190 0.13 9.11 6.53
CA ALA A 190 0.34 8.30 7.73
C ALA A 190 1.83 8.04 7.95
N VAL A 191 2.25 7.95 9.21
CA VAL A 191 3.60 7.52 9.62
C VAL A 191 3.43 6.26 10.45
N ASP A 192 4.03 5.13 10.00
CA ASP A 192 3.90 3.81 10.62
C ASP A 192 5.27 3.21 10.97
#